data_d168009cdb88fc79ac1d7f4d2eafaf59
#
_entry.id   d168009cdb88fc79ac1d7f4d2eafaf59
#
_cell.length_a   1.000
_cell.length_b   1.000
_cell.length_c   1.000
_cell.angle_alpha   90.00
_cell.angle_beta   90.00
_cell.angle_gamma   90.00
#
_symmetry.space_group_name_H-M   'P 1'
#
loop_
_entity.id
_entity.type
_entity.pdbx_description
1 polymer ?
#
loop_
_entity_poly.entity_id
_entity_poly.type
_entity_poly.pdbx_seq_one_letter_code
_entity_poly.pdbx_strand_id
1 'polypeptide(L)'
;MLARVEGLVGVDRAQIDYRGDILRLRLTDDGALAIVTDVLKGLGYESDRASDIDVETVTTWYDRESVGDLSRVEASVIADRILPSFVAIRRLSPGQTDDLRRAVRDALHNCFASTALANGPSLGEFRLSCVRAVEDTARPIVGPASARTLAELLNADLTKDHRG
;
A
#
# COMPACT_ATOMS: atom_id res chain seq x y z
N MET A 1 7.99 -1.27 4.48
CA MET A 1 7.97 -2.15 5.67
C MET A 1 9.00 -3.28 5.52
N LEU A 2 8.88 -4.23 4.57
CA LEU A 2 9.78 -5.40 4.43
C LEU A 2 11.28 -5.05 4.47
N ALA A 3 11.72 -4.07 3.65
CA ALA A 3 13.13 -3.67 3.61
C ALA A 3 13.70 -3.17 4.97
N ARG A 4 12.84 -2.57 5.81
CA ARG A 4 13.25 -2.15 7.16
C ARG A 4 13.38 -3.35 8.10
N VAL A 5 12.44 -4.27 8.01
CA VAL A 5 12.42 -5.47 8.84
C VAL A 5 13.59 -6.39 8.50
N GLU A 6 13.86 -6.64 7.22
CA GLU A 6 15.01 -7.45 6.77
C GLU A 6 16.37 -6.81 7.04
N GLY A 7 16.42 -5.49 7.22
CA GLY A 7 17.64 -4.78 7.61
C GLY A 7 17.98 -4.89 9.11
N LEU A 8 17.14 -5.52 9.92
CA LEU A 8 17.37 -5.69 11.35
C LEU A 8 18.31 -6.87 11.64
N VAL A 9 19.16 -6.68 12.64
CA VAL A 9 20.01 -7.76 13.14
C VAL A 9 19.14 -8.89 13.68
N GLY A 10 19.43 -10.12 13.27
CA GLY A 10 18.66 -11.30 13.69
C GLY A 10 17.46 -11.63 12.81
N VAL A 11 17.19 -10.85 11.75
CA VAL A 11 16.17 -11.19 10.73
C VAL A 11 16.87 -11.69 9.48
N ASP A 12 16.60 -12.94 9.10
CA ASP A 12 17.12 -13.57 7.87
C ASP A 12 16.18 -13.28 6.68
N ARG A 13 14.86 -13.35 6.89
CA ARG A 13 13.85 -13.13 5.85
C ARG A 13 12.56 -12.60 6.43
N ALA A 14 11.91 -11.69 5.68
CA ALA A 14 10.58 -11.23 5.96
C ALA A 14 9.69 -11.40 4.73
N GLN A 15 8.47 -11.89 4.91
CA GLN A 15 7.47 -12.06 3.86
C GLN A 15 6.12 -11.59 4.35
N ILE A 16 5.30 -11.06 3.44
CA ILE A 16 3.96 -10.57 3.74
C ILE A 16 2.94 -11.30 2.87
N ASP A 17 1.74 -11.50 3.38
CA ASP A 17 0.62 -11.99 2.61
C ASP A 17 0.09 -10.93 1.62
N TYR A 18 -0.81 -11.35 0.74
CA TYR A 18 -1.44 -10.47 -0.26
C TYR A 18 -2.17 -9.25 0.36
N ARG A 19 -2.79 -9.43 1.53
CA ARG A 19 -3.55 -8.36 2.21
C ARG A 19 -2.66 -7.40 2.97
N GLY A 20 -1.43 -7.78 3.26
CA GLY A 20 -0.53 -7.02 4.11
C GLY A 20 -0.82 -7.17 5.60
N ASP A 21 -1.65 -8.17 5.98
CA ASP A 21 -2.11 -8.39 7.35
C ASP A 21 -1.19 -9.33 8.13
N ILE A 22 -0.53 -10.29 7.44
CA ILE A 22 0.30 -11.30 8.08
C ILE A 22 1.75 -11.16 7.61
N LEU A 23 2.62 -10.88 8.57
CA LEU A 23 4.07 -10.85 8.37
C LEU A 23 4.69 -12.14 8.88
N ARG A 24 5.34 -12.89 7.98
CA ARG A 24 6.11 -14.08 8.31
C ARG A 24 7.59 -13.73 8.38
N LEU A 25 8.23 -14.15 9.46
CA LEU A 25 9.64 -13.87 9.73
C LEU A 25 10.42 -15.18 9.84
N ARG A 26 11.64 -15.17 9.29
CA ARG A 26 12.68 -16.11 9.65
C ARG A 26 13.71 -15.37 10.49
N LEU A 27 13.83 -15.77 11.75
CA LEU A 27 14.73 -15.14 12.71
C LEU A 27 15.94 -16.04 12.94
N THR A 28 17.11 -15.45 13.09
CA THR A 28 18.37 -16.12 13.50
C THR A 28 18.66 -15.87 14.97
N ASP A 29 17.89 -14.99 15.62
CA ASP A 29 17.99 -14.63 17.04
C ASP A 29 16.59 -14.41 17.61
N ASP A 30 16.26 -15.05 18.72
CA ASP A 30 14.95 -14.92 19.39
C ASP A 30 14.68 -13.49 19.87
N GLY A 31 15.72 -12.72 20.19
CA GLY A 31 15.60 -11.31 20.59
C GLY A 31 15.15 -10.39 19.45
N ALA A 32 15.33 -10.79 18.20
CA ALA A 32 14.98 -10.00 17.03
C ALA A 32 13.46 -9.72 16.93
N LEU A 33 12.61 -10.60 17.46
CA LEU A 33 11.16 -10.40 17.44
C LEU A 33 10.72 -9.10 18.14
N ALA A 34 11.30 -8.81 19.29
CA ALA A 34 11.00 -7.58 20.03
C ALA A 34 11.41 -6.35 19.23
N ILE A 35 12.58 -6.39 18.59
CA ILE A 35 13.07 -5.29 17.74
C ILE A 35 12.15 -5.07 16.54
N VAL A 36 11.69 -6.16 15.89
CA VAL A 36 10.73 -6.08 14.77
C VAL A 36 9.43 -5.44 15.24
N THR A 37 8.88 -5.86 16.39
CA THR A 37 7.65 -5.30 16.95
C THR A 37 7.77 -3.80 17.21
N ASP A 38 8.89 -3.34 17.78
CA ASP A 38 9.14 -1.92 18.03
C ASP A 38 9.25 -1.12 16.71
N VAL A 39 9.90 -1.68 15.69
CA VAL A 39 9.99 -1.06 14.37
C VAL A 39 8.62 -0.97 13.71
N LEU A 40 7.80 -2.01 13.76
CA LEU A 40 6.43 -2.00 13.22
C LEU A 40 5.59 -0.94 13.92
N LYS A 41 5.65 -0.87 15.25
CA LYS A 41 4.97 0.16 16.04
C LYS A 41 5.43 1.57 15.67
N GLY A 42 6.74 1.78 15.48
CA GLY A 42 7.29 3.05 15.00
C GLY A 42 6.83 3.44 13.60
N LEU A 43 6.43 2.47 12.78
CA LEU A 43 5.83 2.66 11.46
C LEU A 43 4.31 2.88 11.51
N GLY A 44 3.68 2.76 12.67
CA GLY A 44 2.24 2.93 12.86
C GLY A 44 1.42 1.64 12.72
N TYR A 45 2.08 0.47 12.73
CA TYR A 45 1.40 -0.83 12.74
C TYR A 45 1.23 -1.34 14.17
N GLU A 46 0.04 -1.81 14.50
CA GLU A 46 -0.18 -2.68 15.65
C GLU A 46 0.04 -4.13 15.20
N SER A 47 0.72 -4.93 16.00
CA SER A 47 1.04 -6.30 15.65
C SER A 47 0.84 -7.26 16.82
N ASP A 48 0.11 -8.33 16.54
CA ASP A 48 -0.08 -9.48 17.42
C ASP A 48 0.42 -10.76 16.74
N ARG A 49 0.55 -11.83 17.50
CA ARG A 49 0.89 -13.13 16.94
C ARG A 49 -0.30 -13.67 16.14
N ALA A 50 -0.10 -13.94 14.86
CA ALA A 50 -1.11 -14.58 14.01
C ALA A 50 -1.42 -16.01 14.52
N SER A 51 -2.68 -16.43 14.38
CA SER A 51 -3.07 -17.80 14.64
C SER A 51 -2.56 -18.74 13.54
N ASP A 52 -2.38 -20.03 13.85
CA ASP A 52 -1.98 -21.02 12.86
C ASP A 52 -3.00 -21.14 11.72
N ILE A 53 -4.29 -20.96 12.02
CA ILE A 53 -5.38 -20.97 11.05
C ILE A 53 -5.22 -19.81 10.05
N ASP A 54 -4.93 -18.61 10.52
CA ASP A 54 -4.73 -17.45 9.65
C ASP A 54 -3.54 -17.67 8.72
N VAL A 55 -2.45 -18.21 9.24
CA VAL A 55 -1.24 -18.52 8.45
C VAL A 55 -1.52 -19.58 7.39
N GLU A 56 -2.29 -20.63 7.68
CA GLU A 56 -2.66 -21.69 6.75
C GLU A 56 -3.55 -21.19 5.59
N THR A 57 -4.29 -20.12 5.79
CA THR A 57 -5.12 -19.51 4.73
C THR A 57 -4.29 -18.74 3.69
N VAL A 58 -3.05 -18.39 3.99
CA VAL A 58 -2.20 -17.64 3.09
C VAL A 58 -1.68 -18.53 1.95
N THR A 59 -2.17 -18.27 0.76
CA THR A 59 -1.80 -19.03 -0.44
C THR A 59 -0.52 -18.54 -1.10
N THR A 60 -0.16 -17.28 -0.92
CA THR A 60 1.00 -16.67 -1.55
C THR A 60 1.71 -15.71 -0.60
N TRP A 61 3.02 -15.82 -0.54
CA TRP A 61 3.88 -14.96 0.26
C TRP A 61 4.74 -14.09 -0.63
N TYR A 62 4.80 -12.80 -0.32
CA TYR A 62 5.59 -11.80 -1.04
C TYR A 62 6.78 -11.38 -0.20
N ASP A 63 7.96 -11.48 -0.76
CA ASP A 63 9.21 -10.97 -0.19
C ASP A 63 9.60 -9.65 -0.85
N ARG A 64 10.77 -9.15 -0.50
CA ARG A 64 11.28 -7.88 -1.01
C ARG A 64 11.40 -7.87 -2.54
N GLU A 65 11.68 -9.00 -3.15
CA GLU A 65 11.87 -9.11 -4.61
C GLU A 65 10.52 -9.11 -5.35
N SER A 66 9.52 -9.75 -4.77
CA SER A 66 8.17 -9.92 -5.35
C SER A 66 7.15 -8.85 -4.91
N VAL A 67 7.49 -7.98 -3.94
CA VAL A 67 6.59 -6.91 -3.46
C VAL A 67 6.19 -5.92 -4.55
N GLY A 68 6.98 -5.79 -5.61
CA GLY A 68 6.63 -4.97 -6.76
C GLY A 68 5.37 -5.45 -7.48
N ASP A 69 5.17 -6.77 -7.58
CA ASP A 69 3.96 -7.36 -8.18
C ASP A 69 2.75 -7.16 -7.26
N LEU A 70 2.92 -7.34 -5.95
CA LEU A 70 1.88 -7.02 -4.96
C LEU A 70 1.47 -5.56 -5.05
N SER A 71 2.43 -4.63 -5.10
CA SER A 71 2.15 -3.19 -5.23
C SER A 71 1.35 -2.85 -6.48
N ARG A 72 1.59 -3.54 -7.59
CA ARG A 72 0.83 -3.35 -8.84
C ARG A 72 -0.61 -3.82 -8.72
N VAL A 73 -0.83 -4.98 -8.11
CA VAL A 73 -2.17 -5.52 -7.89
C VAL A 73 -2.94 -4.64 -6.92
N GLU A 74 -2.32 -4.24 -5.81
CA GLU A 74 -2.93 -3.36 -4.80
C GLU A 74 -3.31 -1.99 -5.40
N ALA A 75 -2.43 -1.39 -6.19
CA ALA A 75 -2.74 -0.15 -6.91
C ALA A 75 -3.96 -0.31 -7.83
N SER A 76 -4.12 -1.46 -8.49
CA SER A 76 -5.29 -1.76 -9.32
C SER A 76 -6.55 -1.91 -8.48
N VAL A 77 -6.50 -2.63 -7.38
CA VAL A 77 -7.65 -2.83 -6.46
C VAL A 77 -8.12 -1.50 -5.89
N ILE A 78 -7.20 -0.63 -5.44
CA ILE A 78 -7.56 0.70 -4.92
C ILE A 78 -8.20 1.55 -6.03
N ALA A 79 -7.60 1.60 -7.22
CA ALA A 79 -8.15 2.35 -8.34
C ALA A 79 -9.56 1.88 -8.71
N ASP A 80 -9.78 0.56 -8.80
CA ASP A 80 -11.08 -0.03 -9.16
C ASP A 80 -12.13 0.16 -8.06
N ARG A 81 -11.73 0.40 -6.82
CA ARG A 81 -12.62 0.70 -5.70
C ARG A 81 -13.07 2.16 -5.68
N ILE A 82 -12.17 3.12 -5.93
CA ILE A 82 -12.48 4.55 -5.83
C ILE A 82 -13.08 5.15 -7.11
N LEU A 83 -12.63 4.68 -8.29
CA LEU A 83 -12.99 5.31 -9.57
C LEU A 83 -14.47 5.17 -9.97
N PRO A 84 -15.20 4.06 -9.74
CA PRO A 84 -16.59 3.95 -10.18
C PRO A 84 -17.49 5.07 -9.66
N SER A 85 -17.39 5.38 -8.37
CA SER A 85 -18.18 6.47 -7.77
C SER A 85 -17.77 7.84 -8.32
N PHE A 86 -16.48 8.08 -8.50
CA PHE A 86 -15.98 9.33 -9.06
C PHE A 86 -16.43 9.55 -10.51
N VAL A 87 -16.30 8.52 -11.36
CA VAL A 87 -16.69 8.56 -12.78
C VAL A 87 -18.19 8.82 -12.94
N ALA A 88 -19.03 8.17 -12.12
CA ALA A 88 -20.48 8.36 -12.14
C ALA A 88 -20.88 9.81 -11.81
N ILE A 89 -20.24 10.40 -10.79
CA ILE A 89 -20.49 11.79 -10.38
C ILE A 89 -20.04 12.79 -11.45
N ARG A 90 -18.89 12.56 -12.06
CA ARG A 90 -18.26 13.49 -13.01
C ARG A 90 -18.69 13.27 -14.47
N ARG A 91 -19.41 12.20 -14.78
CA ARG A 91 -19.90 11.84 -16.12
C ARG A 91 -18.77 11.86 -17.17
N LEU A 92 -17.66 11.22 -16.84
CA LEU A 92 -16.50 11.14 -17.75
C LEU A 92 -16.84 10.28 -18.97
N SER A 93 -16.25 10.63 -20.10
CA SER A 93 -16.32 9.77 -21.31
C SER A 93 -15.56 8.45 -21.08
N PRO A 94 -15.86 7.38 -21.83
CA PRO A 94 -15.13 6.12 -21.72
C PRO A 94 -13.61 6.29 -21.85
N GLY A 95 -13.13 7.08 -22.84
CA GLY A 95 -11.71 7.33 -23.02
C GLY A 95 -11.05 8.04 -21.84
N GLN A 96 -11.71 9.08 -21.30
CA GLN A 96 -11.23 9.77 -20.10
C GLN A 96 -11.21 8.82 -18.87
N THR A 97 -12.19 7.92 -18.77
CA THR A 97 -12.25 6.95 -17.69
C THR A 97 -11.07 5.98 -17.77
N ASP A 98 -10.75 5.47 -18.95
CA ASP A 98 -9.62 4.55 -19.15
C ASP A 98 -8.28 5.21 -18.91
N ASP A 99 -8.11 6.43 -19.40
CA ASP A 99 -6.89 7.22 -19.16
C ASP A 99 -6.72 7.54 -17.67
N LEU A 100 -7.80 7.93 -16.99
CA LEU A 100 -7.78 8.20 -15.55
C LEU A 100 -7.46 6.93 -14.74
N ARG A 101 -8.07 5.79 -15.09
CA ARG A 101 -7.81 4.50 -14.43
C ARG A 101 -6.33 4.12 -14.55
N ARG A 102 -5.76 4.24 -15.75
CA ARG A 102 -4.35 3.95 -15.98
C ARG A 102 -3.47 4.90 -15.17
N ALA A 103 -3.73 6.19 -15.24
CA ALA A 103 -2.97 7.22 -14.53
C ALA A 103 -2.97 7.02 -13.01
N VAL A 104 -4.12 6.71 -12.41
CA VAL A 104 -4.25 6.45 -10.97
C VAL A 104 -3.48 5.18 -10.56
N ARG A 105 -3.62 4.08 -11.32
CA ARG A 105 -2.87 2.85 -11.04
C ARG A 105 -1.37 3.06 -11.10
N ASP A 106 -0.89 3.73 -12.14
CA ASP A 106 0.53 3.99 -12.33
C ASP A 106 1.09 4.91 -11.24
N ALA A 107 0.34 5.94 -10.84
CA ALA A 107 0.73 6.84 -9.76
C ALA A 107 0.83 6.10 -8.41
N LEU A 108 -0.16 5.27 -8.08
CA LEU A 108 -0.15 4.46 -6.86
C LEU A 108 0.98 3.42 -6.88
N HIS A 109 1.14 2.69 -7.99
CA HIS A 109 2.23 1.71 -8.13
C HIS A 109 3.61 2.35 -7.95
N ASN A 110 3.86 3.48 -8.60
CA ASN A 110 5.12 4.21 -8.47
C ASN A 110 5.34 4.71 -7.04
N CYS A 111 4.27 5.18 -6.38
CA CYS A 111 4.33 5.59 -4.99
C CYS A 111 4.70 4.40 -4.08
N PHE A 112 4.06 3.24 -4.24
CA PHE A 112 4.35 2.04 -3.46
C PHE A 112 5.77 1.52 -3.71
N ALA A 113 6.24 1.53 -4.95
CA ALA A 113 7.60 1.11 -5.30
C ALA A 113 8.68 2.04 -4.72
N SER A 114 8.41 3.35 -4.61
CA SER A 114 9.39 4.33 -4.12
C SER A 114 9.70 4.22 -2.62
N THR A 115 8.81 3.59 -1.84
CA THR A 115 8.96 3.41 -0.38
C THR A 115 9.79 2.20 0.03
N ALA A 116 10.32 1.43 -0.89
CA ALA A 116 11.16 0.26 -0.61
C ALA A 116 12.49 0.60 0.11
N LEU A 117 12.78 1.89 0.36
CA LEU A 117 14.02 2.32 1.02
C LEU A 117 13.93 2.17 2.55
N ALA A 118 15.00 1.66 3.16
CA ALA A 118 15.10 1.38 4.60
C ALA A 118 14.82 2.59 5.52
N ASN A 119 14.95 3.81 5.02
CA ASN A 119 14.71 5.07 5.73
C ASN A 119 13.49 5.84 5.17
N GLY A 120 12.49 5.15 4.66
CA GLY A 120 11.29 5.75 4.08
C GLY A 120 10.46 6.55 5.11
N PRO A 121 9.50 7.37 4.62
CA PRO A 121 8.64 8.20 5.44
C PRO A 121 7.77 7.35 6.40
N SER A 122 7.17 8.00 7.39
CA SER A 122 6.11 7.38 8.20
C SER A 122 4.92 6.98 7.32
N LEU A 123 4.06 6.07 7.81
CA LEU A 123 2.86 5.63 7.08
C LEU A 123 1.96 6.82 6.69
N GLY A 124 1.82 7.83 7.58
CA GLY A 124 1.04 9.03 7.30
C GLY A 124 1.63 9.89 6.19
N GLU A 125 2.94 10.14 6.22
CA GLU A 125 3.63 10.90 5.16
C GLU A 125 3.59 10.17 3.83
N PHE A 126 3.79 8.85 3.87
CA PHE A 126 3.67 7.99 2.70
C PHE A 126 2.29 8.09 2.05
N ARG A 127 1.22 7.93 2.84
CA ARG A 127 -0.16 8.08 2.37
C ARG A 127 -0.38 9.44 1.70
N LEU A 128 0.05 10.52 2.34
CA LEU A 128 -0.08 11.86 1.79
C LEU A 128 0.70 12.04 0.48
N SER A 129 1.85 11.39 0.34
CA SER A 129 2.62 11.43 -0.92
C SER A 129 1.89 10.72 -2.05
N CYS A 130 1.26 9.56 -1.78
CA CYS A 130 0.46 8.84 -2.78
C CYS A 130 -0.79 9.64 -3.19
N VAL A 131 -1.48 10.28 -2.24
CA VAL A 131 -2.63 11.15 -2.51
C VAL A 131 -2.24 12.31 -3.42
N ARG A 132 -1.12 12.98 -3.16
CA ARG A 132 -0.60 14.06 -4.01
C ARG A 132 -0.22 13.57 -5.40
N ALA A 133 0.47 12.43 -5.50
CA ALA A 133 0.85 11.85 -6.79
C ALA A 133 -0.38 11.56 -7.67
N VAL A 134 -1.46 11.03 -7.09
CA VAL A 134 -2.73 10.80 -7.80
C VAL A 134 -3.39 12.11 -8.19
N GLU A 135 -3.43 13.13 -7.32
CA GLU A 135 -3.98 14.46 -7.66
C GLU A 135 -3.24 15.07 -8.85
N ASP A 136 -1.91 15.09 -8.81
CA ASP A 136 -1.09 15.71 -9.87
C ASP A 136 -1.25 14.98 -11.20
N THR A 137 -1.30 13.64 -11.18
CA THR A 137 -1.46 12.82 -12.38
C THR A 137 -2.88 12.92 -12.97
N ALA A 138 -3.91 13.05 -12.15
CA ALA A 138 -5.29 13.20 -12.59
C ALA A 138 -5.61 14.60 -13.14
N ARG A 139 -4.90 15.63 -12.69
CA ARG A 139 -5.16 17.05 -13.02
C ARG A 139 -5.26 17.34 -14.51
N PRO A 140 -4.37 16.86 -15.40
CA PRO A 140 -4.49 17.11 -16.84
C PRO A 140 -5.67 16.40 -17.50
N ILE A 141 -6.22 15.35 -16.88
CA ILE A 141 -7.31 14.53 -17.44
C ILE A 141 -8.69 15.09 -17.05
N VAL A 142 -8.86 15.45 -15.76
CA VAL A 142 -10.16 15.83 -15.20
C VAL A 142 -10.25 17.26 -14.70
N GLY A 143 -9.18 18.03 -14.81
CA GLY A 143 -9.06 19.39 -14.29
C GLY A 143 -8.78 19.47 -12.79
N PRO A 144 -8.30 20.64 -12.28
CA PRO A 144 -7.77 20.76 -10.93
C PRO A 144 -8.80 20.50 -9.83
N ALA A 145 -10.03 20.99 -9.97
CA ALA A 145 -11.08 20.81 -8.98
C ALA A 145 -11.50 19.34 -8.83
N SER A 146 -11.63 18.64 -9.97
CA SER A 146 -11.99 17.22 -9.97
C SER A 146 -10.83 16.33 -9.47
N ALA A 147 -9.59 16.67 -9.81
CA ALA A 147 -8.41 15.96 -9.31
C ALA A 147 -8.32 16.03 -7.78
N ARG A 148 -8.59 17.20 -7.19
CA ARG A 148 -8.66 17.36 -5.73
C ARG A 148 -9.76 16.49 -5.11
N THR A 149 -10.95 16.46 -5.69
CA THR A 149 -12.05 15.59 -5.21
C THR A 149 -11.65 14.11 -5.24
N LEU A 150 -10.95 13.68 -6.30
CA LEU A 150 -10.43 12.30 -6.40
C LEU A 150 -9.39 12.02 -5.32
N ALA A 151 -8.49 12.96 -5.06
CA ALA A 151 -7.49 12.87 -3.99
C ALA A 151 -8.13 12.77 -2.59
N GLU A 152 -9.20 13.52 -2.34
CA GLU A 152 -9.98 13.44 -1.10
C GLU A 152 -10.65 12.08 -0.93
N LEU A 153 -11.24 11.52 -1.99
CA LEU A 153 -11.81 10.17 -2.00
C LEU A 153 -10.75 9.10 -1.71
N LEU A 154 -9.59 9.19 -2.36
CA LEU A 154 -8.48 8.29 -2.11
C LEU A 154 -7.98 8.39 -0.67
N ASN A 155 -7.79 9.59 -0.14
CA ASN A 155 -7.36 9.78 1.24
C ASN A 155 -8.36 9.19 2.24
N ALA A 156 -9.66 9.37 2.01
CA ALA A 156 -10.71 8.77 2.83
C ALA A 156 -10.71 7.24 2.74
N ASP A 157 -10.45 6.67 1.57
CA ASP A 157 -10.36 5.23 1.37
C ASP A 157 -9.14 4.63 2.08
N LEU A 158 -7.97 5.23 1.92
CA LEU A 158 -6.74 4.78 2.57
C LEU A 158 -6.72 4.96 4.11
N THR A 159 -7.68 5.70 4.66
CA THR A 159 -7.84 5.85 6.12
C THR A 159 -8.87 4.92 6.72
N LYS A 160 -9.70 4.28 5.89
CA LYS A 160 -10.66 3.29 6.38
C LYS A 160 -9.91 2.05 6.85
N ASP A 161 -10.28 1.55 8.01
CA ASP A 161 -9.88 0.23 8.42
C ASP A 161 -10.66 -0.78 7.56
N HIS A 162 -9.97 -1.39 6.59
CA HIS A 162 -10.56 -2.41 5.71
C HIS A 162 -10.54 -3.81 6.35
N ARG A 163 -10.33 -3.88 7.68
CA ARG A 163 -10.44 -5.12 8.43
C ARG A 163 -11.93 -5.51 8.51
N GLY A 164 -12.32 -6.40 7.63
CA GLY A 164 -13.63 -7.02 7.58
C GLY A 164 -13.50 -8.47 7.17
#